data_58560609afcb47c13c4d6e43c278846c
#
_entry.id   58560609afcb47c13c4d6e43c278846c
#
_cell.length_a   1.000
_cell.length_b   1.000
_cell.length_c   1.000
_cell.angle_alpha   90.00
_cell.angle_beta   90.00
_cell.angle_gamma   90.00
#
_symmetry.space_group_name_H-M   'P 1'
#
loop_
_entity.id
_entity.type
_entity.pdbx_description
1 polymer ?
#
loop_
_entity_poly.entity_id
_entity_poly.type
_entity_poly.pdbx_seq_one_letter_code
_entity_poly.pdbx_strand_id
1 'polypeptide(L)'
;MDRLQHTPAHDSDLAELSAEPGVHPFATGRPDRLVFQQICTERFPPEQRYDYWRSTVIRAAIADAPSPSQRHDFRATILSLADALSELHLASFDGFSARRSRAAARREDGEDPCLIWFRSGAAMMEQEGDAPLRLADGDFMLFNPLRATTVAFSQSAVVQIDLPRRALLERFGTIPDAANVARALRASPMGLMLRAQLDALSRILAELSPREQMAALGATEALALTILEAVLSSASDPAGVWDGGESPDPRRLALFTAAQRYIDRHLAHPSLDAATITQALGCSRSTLYRAFADRGLGISGYIREQRLQRFRALLQRAHPAIPIADLAARCGLYDAPNLSRLFRARFGMSPSEFRAGGALRNAAQTHLKPSQGETKAE
;
A
#
# COMPACT_ATOMS: atom_id res chain seq x y z
N MET A 1 -3.26 5.36 50.56
CA MET A 1 -1.81 5.50 50.29
C MET A 1 -1.31 4.10 49.98
N ASP A 2 -1.31 3.72 48.71
CA ASP A 2 -0.59 2.52 48.31
C ASP A 2 -0.13 2.76 46.86
N ARG A 3 1.19 2.75 46.72
CA ARG A 3 1.88 2.98 45.42
C ARG A 3 1.86 1.66 44.67
N LEU A 4 1.09 1.63 43.56
CA LEU A 4 1.26 0.58 42.56
C LEU A 4 2.56 0.84 41.82
N GLN A 5 3.58 0.05 42.15
CA GLN A 5 4.84 -0.05 41.43
C GLN A 5 4.59 -0.75 40.12
N HIS A 6 4.76 -0.01 38.99
CA HIS A 6 4.86 -0.60 37.68
C HIS A 6 6.19 -1.33 37.56
N THR A 7 6.13 -2.63 37.49
CA THR A 7 7.24 -3.50 37.07
C THR A 7 7.29 -3.47 35.53
N PRO A 8 8.40 -3.15 34.86
CA PRO A 8 8.50 -3.27 33.41
C PRO A 8 8.56 -4.77 33.05
N ALA A 9 7.63 -5.19 32.20
CA ALA A 9 7.62 -6.52 31.63
C ALA A 9 8.88 -6.75 30.78
N HIS A 10 9.41 -7.93 30.89
CA HIS A 10 10.65 -8.46 30.34
C HIS A 10 10.89 -8.12 28.86
N ASP A 11 12.03 -7.47 28.62
CA ASP A 11 12.61 -7.05 27.34
C ASP A 11 13.30 -8.20 26.58
N SER A 12 13.07 -9.45 26.97
CA SER A 12 13.88 -10.58 26.50
C SER A 12 13.28 -11.42 25.38
N ASP A 13 11.99 -11.30 25.03
CA ASP A 13 11.36 -12.15 24.01
C ASP A 13 11.16 -11.51 22.64
N LEU A 14 11.58 -10.25 22.44
CA LEU A 14 11.52 -9.54 21.15
C LEU A 14 12.85 -9.57 20.38
N ALA A 15 13.84 -10.34 20.82
CA ALA A 15 15.23 -10.24 20.35
C ALA A 15 15.56 -11.09 19.10
N GLU A 16 14.66 -11.88 18.53
CA GLU A 16 15.00 -12.83 17.46
C GLU A 16 14.44 -12.53 16.06
N LEU A 17 14.00 -11.30 15.79
CA LEU A 17 13.71 -10.88 14.41
C LEU A 17 14.75 -9.86 13.92
N SER A 18 16.03 -10.27 13.92
CA SER A 18 17.12 -9.49 13.34
C SER A 18 17.06 -9.54 11.81
N ALA A 19 16.59 -8.46 11.19
CA ALA A 19 16.91 -8.20 9.79
C ALA A 19 18.43 -7.92 9.70
N GLU A 20 19.12 -8.59 8.78
CA GLU A 20 20.53 -8.30 8.49
C GLU A 20 20.68 -6.82 8.10
N PRO A 21 21.74 -6.14 8.56
CA PRO A 21 21.97 -4.75 8.20
C PRO A 21 22.19 -4.63 6.70
N GLY A 22 21.32 -3.86 6.01
CA GLY A 22 21.47 -3.50 4.60
C GLY A 22 20.36 -3.98 3.66
N VAL A 23 19.40 -4.79 4.12
CA VAL A 23 18.26 -5.19 3.28
C VAL A 23 17.00 -4.46 3.77
N HIS A 24 16.43 -3.62 2.90
CA HIS A 24 15.11 -3.05 3.16
C HIS A 24 14.09 -4.20 3.16
N PRO A 25 13.21 -4.32 4.17
CA PRO A 25 12.25 -5.42 4.29
C PRO A 25 11.34 -5.58 3.07
N PHE A 26 11.11 -4.48 2.37
CA PHE A 26 10.23 -4.42 1.19
C PHE A 26 10.95 -3.90 -0.07
N ALA A 27 12.28 -3.96 -0.11
CA ALA A 27 13.08 -3.44 -1.24
C ALA A 27 12.73 -4.10 -2.59
N THR A 28 12.14 -5.29 -2.57
CA THR A 28 11.75 -6.06 -3.76
C THR A 28 10.24 -6.07 -4.05
N GLY A 29 9.46 -5.21 -3.38
CA GLY A 29 8.00 -5.20 -3.46
C GLY A 29 7.33 -5.76 -2.21
N ARG A 30 5.99 -5.79 -2.21
CA ARG A 30 5.21 -6.32 -1.09
C ARG A 30 5.48 -7.80 -0.88
N PRO A 31 5.56 -8.28 0.38
CA PRO A 31 5.82 -9.68 0.68
C PRO A 31 4.61 -10.56 0.32
N ASP A 32 4.86 -11.80 -0.13
CA ASP A 32 3.79 -12.77 -0.42
C ASP A 32 3.07 -13.28 0.84
N ARG A 33 3.60 -13.01 2.01
CA ARG A 33 3.07 -13.38 3.33
C ARG A 33 3.13 -12.19 4.27
N LEU A 34 2.33 -12.24 5.35
CA LEU A 34 2.38 -11.22 6.40
C LEU A 34 3.79 -11.12 6.98
N VAL A 35 4.32 -9.91 6.98
CA VAL A 35 5.60 -9.55 7.59
C VAL A 35 5.35 -8.44 8.58
N PHE A 36 5.82 -8.67 9.81
CA PHE A 36 5.83 -7.68 10.88
C PHE A 36 7.28 -7.38 11.22
N GLN A 37 7.69 -6.12 11.15
CA GLN A 37 9.09 -5.72 11.35
C GLN A 37 9.21 -4.40 12.07
N GLN A 38 10.21 -4.32 12.94
CA GLN A 38 10.58 -3.08 13.60
C GLN A 38 12.00 -2.66 13.21
N ILE A 39 12.16 -1.41 12.85
CA ILE A 39 13.45 -0.76 12.60
C ILE A 39 13.59 0.37 13.62
N CYS A 40 14.73 0.41 14.30
CA CYS A 40 15.09 1.47 15.23
C CYS A 40 16.51 1.96 14.89
N THR A 41 16.66 3.25 14.62
CA THR A 41 17.98 3.83 14.25
C THR A 41 18.95 3.87 15.43
N GLU A 42 18.46 3.81 16.67
CA GLU A 42 19.33 3.80 17.86
C GLU A 42 20.23 2.56 17.96
N ARG A 43 19.92 1.50 17.18
CA ARG A 43 20.77 0.29 17.05
C ARG A 43 22.07 0.56 16.25
N PHE A 44 22.18 1.71 15.60
CA PHE A 44 23.33 2.10 14.79
C PHE A 44 24.13 3.21 15.50
N PRO A 45 25.43 3.33 15.23
CA PRO A 45 26.23 4.47 15.65
C PRO A 45 25.57 5.79 15.24
N PRO A 46 25.64 6.85 16.07
CA PRO A 46 24.92 8.10 15.82
C PRO A 46 25.14 8.68 14.40
N GLU A 47 26.36 8.63 13.91
CA GLU A 47 26.77 9.12 12.60
C GLU A 47 26.19 8.36 11.41
N GLN A 48 25.71 7.13 11.61
CA GLN A 48 25.13 6.27 10.57
C GLN A 48 23.60 6.29 10.56
N ARG A 49 22.96 6.79 11.62
CA ARG A 49 21.48 6.69 11.82
C ARG A 49 20.70 7.36 10.71
N TYR A 50 21.06 8.58 10.34
CA TYR A 50 20.36 9.33 9.31
C TYR A 50 20.56 8.71 7.92
N ASP A 51 21.78 8.31 7.60
CA ASP A 51 22.08 7.69 6.30
C ASP A 51 21.39 6.33 6.17
N TYR A 52 21.32 5.56 7.25
CA TYR A 52 20.52 4.33 7.29
C TYR A 52 19.04 4.64 7.04
N TRP A 53 18.47 5.59 7.77
CA TRP A 53 17.07 6.01 7.57
C TRP A 53 16.80 6.44 6.13
N ARG A 54 17.64 7.32 5.62
CA ARG A 54 17.54 7.87 4.26
C ARG A 54 17.61 6.81 3.18
N SER A 55 18.48 5.82 3.32
CA SER A 55 18.74 4.81 2.29
C SER A 55 17.81 3.62 2.39
N THR A 56 17.28 3.33 3.58
CA THR A 56 16.56 2.08 3.87
C THR A 56 15.07 2.29 4.04
N VAL A 57 14.64 3.37 4.69
CA VAL A 57 13.24 3.55 5.07
C VAL A 57 12.47 4.40 4.06
N ILE A 58 13.09 5.45 3.52
CA ILE A 58 12.40 6.35 2.59
C ILE A 58 12.53 5.83 1.16
N ARG A 59 11.48 5.16 0.66
CA ARG A 59 11.46 4.58 -0.71
C ARG A 59 10.89 5.54 -1.75
N ALA A 60 9.77 6.14 -1.45
CA ALA A 60 9.01 6.96 -2.39
C ALA A 60 9.63 8.34 -2.68
N ALA A 61 10.64 8.75 -1.91
CA ALA A 61 11.29 10.04 -2.03
C ALA A 61 12.79 9.95 -1.68
N ILE A 62 13.53 10.97 -2.00
CA ILE A 62 14.95 11.09 -1.62
C ILE A 62 15.02 12.10 -0.48
N ALA A 63 15.42 11.65 0.72
CA ALA A 63 15.69 12.56 1.82
C ALA A 63 16.90 13.44 1.51
N ASP A 64 16.80 14.70 1.91
CA ASP A 64 17.90 15.66 1.74
C ASP A 64 19.12 15.25 2.57
N ALA A 65 20.28 15.81 2.24
CA ALA A 65 21.49 15.59 3.05
C ALA A 65 21.25 16.10 4.48
N PRO A 66 21.74 15.36 5.51
CA PRO A 66 21.53 15.76 6.89
C PRO A 66 22.28 17.07 7.20
N SER A 67 21.64 17.91 8.02
CA SER A 67 22.36 18.99 8.69
C SER A 67 23.40 18.44 9.67
N PRO A 68 24.39 19.23 10.10
CA PRO A 68 25.38 18.77 11.08
C PRO A 68 24.75 18.20 12.38
N SER A 69 23.67 18.81 12.87
CA SER A 69 22.94 18.32 14.05
C SER A 69 22.25 16.99 13.81
N GLN A 70 21.60 16.81 12.66
CA GLN A 70 20.95 15.56 12.30
C GLN A 70 21.93 14.38 12.14
N ARG A 71 23.19 14.66 11.78
CA ARG A 71 24.22 13.62 11.67
C ARG A 71 24.56 12.95 12.99
N HIS A 72 24.42 13.67 14.10
CA HIS A 72 24.86 13.17 15.41
C HIS A 72 23.73 12.70 16.32
N ASP A 73 22.51 13.23 16.13
CA ASP A 73 21.39 12.98 17.06
C ASP A 73 20.13 12.46 16.41
N PHE A 74 20.16 12.06 15.13
CA PHE A 74 18.94 11.58 14.45
C PHE A 74 18.39 10.29 15.08
N ARG A 75 17.13 10.33 15.42
CA ARG A 75 16.39 9.18 15.96
C ARG A 75 15.15 8.91 15.14
N ALA A 76 14.92 7.64 14.83
CA ALA A 76 13.71 7.20 14.17
C ALA A 76 13.41 5.75 14.52
N THR A 77 12.14 5.45 14.66
CA THR A 77 11.61 4.10 14.80
C THR A 77 10.47 3.92 13.83
N ILE A 78 10.42 2.80 13.16
CA ILE A 78 9.29 2.39 12.34
C ILE A 78 8.91 0.96 12.66
N LEU A 79 7.62 0.75 12.86
CA LEU A 79 7.00 -0.56 12.96
C LEU A 79 6.17 -0.76 11.70
N SER A 80 6.47 -1.77 10.94
CA SER A 80 5.85 -2.04 9.63
C SER A 80 5.11 -3.36 9.67
N LEU A 81 3.88 -3.33 9.19
CA LEU A 81 3.06 -4.50 8.93
C LEU A 81 2.68 -4.50 7.45
N ALA A 82 3.03 -5.53 6.73
CA ALA A 82 2.74 -5.64 5.31
C ALA A 82 2.31 -7.04 4.92
N ASP A 83 1.42 -7.13 3.94
CA ASP A 83 1.11 -8.35 3.22
C ASP A 83 1.15 -8.10 1.70
N ALA A 84 0.71 -9.06 0.90
CA ALA A 84 0.70 -8.93 -0.55
C ALA A 84 -0.18 -7.78 -1.09
N LEU A 85 -1.08 -7.23 -0.27
CA LEU A 85 -2.11 -6.29 -0.70
C LEU A 85 -2.01 -4.93 -0.03
N SER A 86 -1.53 -4.87 1.22
CA SER A 86 -1.62 -3.67 2.06
C SER A 86 -0.36 -3.51 2.91
N GLU A 87 0.00 -2.27 3.19
CA GLU A 87 1.07 -1.91 4.12
C GLU A 87 0.56 -0.87 5.13
N LEU A 88 1.00 -1.03 6.38
CA LEU A 88 0.75 -0.08 7.46
C LEU A 88 2.03 0.15 8.23
N HIS A 89 2.34 1.42 8.47
CA HIS A 89 3.54 1.83 9.18
C HIS A 89 3.19 2.74 10.36
N LEU A 90 3.79 2.44 11.51
CA LEU A 90 3.80 3.32 12.67
C LEU A 90 5.22 3.88 12.76
N ALA A 91 5.39 5.17 12.52
CA ALA A 91 6.71 5.78 12.52
C ALA A 91 6.79 6.94 13.51
N SER A 92 7.95 7.05 14.18
CA SER A 92 8.35 8.20 14.96
C SER A 92 9.75 8.60 14.53
N PHE A 93 9.99 9.86 14.22
CA PHE A 93 11.26 10.32 13.67
C PHE A 93 11.53 11.79 13.98
N ASP A 94 12.80 12.13 14.07
CA ASP A 94 13.24 13.52 14.09
C ASP A 94 13.02 14.19 12.73
N GLY A 95 12.94 15.52 12.73
CA GLY A 95 12.63 16.29 11.53
C GLY A 95 13.59 16.03 10.37
N PHE A 96 13.06 15.90 9.17
CA PHE A 96 13.81 15.76 7.94
C PHE A 96 13.04 16.33 6.75
N SER A 97 13.74 16.58 5.64
CA SER A 97 13.11 16.94 4.38
C SER A 97 13.39 15.88 3.33
N ALA A 98 12.41 15.67 2.45
CA ALA A 98 12.53 14.73 1.36
C ALA A 98 11.86 15.28 0.10
N ARG A 99 12.36 14.83 -1.08
CA ARG A 99 11.76 15.19 -2.36
C ARG A 99 11.67 14.01 -3.29
N ARG A 100 10.59 13.98 -4.06
CA ARG A 100 10.40 13.09 -5.18
C ARG A 100 10.45 13.89 -6.48
N SER A 101 11.38 13.57 -7.35
CA SER A 101 11.53 14.28 -8.62
C SER A 101 10.42 13.85 -9.62
N ARG A 102 10.17 14.69 -10.63
CA ARG A 102 9.29 14.31 -11.76
C ARG A 102 9.75 13.03 -12.47
N ALA A 103 11.06 12.82 -12.58
CA ALA A 103 11.60 11.61 -13.19
C ALA A 103 11.29 10.35 -12.35
N ALA A 104 11.38 10.45 -11.02
CA ALA A 104 10.99 9.37 -10.11
C ALA A 104 9.47 9.13 -10.14
N ALA A 105 8.66 10.18 -10.16
CA ALA A 105 7.21 10.09 -10.22
C ALA A 105 6.68 9.43 -11.51
N ARG A 106 7.41 9.54 -12.61
CA ARG A 106 7.07 8.92 -13.91
C ARG A 106 7.47 7.45 -14.02
N ARG A 107 8.28 6.93 -13.11
CA ARG A 107 8.57 5.51 -13.04
C ARG A 107 7.33 4.85 -12.46
N GLU A 108 6.64 4.04 -13.26
CA GLU A 108 5.48 3.25 -12.81
C GLU A 108 5.94 2.06 -11.96
N ASP A 109 6.60 2.32 -10.84
CA ASP A 109 7.18 1.27 -9.99
C ASP A 109 6.13 0.59 -9.09
N GLY A 110 4.84 0.80 -9.38
CA GLY A 110 3.74 0.10 -8.68
C GLY A 110 3.49 0.58 -7.25
N GLU A 111 4.06 1.72 -6.85
CA GLU A 111 3.79 2.30 -5.53
C GLU A 111 2.35 2.81 -5.43
N ASP A 112 1.68 2.44 -4.35
CA ASP A 112 0.34 2.92 -4.03
C ASP A 112 0.40 4.27 -3.31
N PRO A 113 -0.64 5.13 -3.47
CA PRO A 113 -0.80 6.29 -2.61
C PRO A 113 -0.93 5.89 -1.15
N CYS A 114 -0.40 6.70 -0.25
CA CYS A 114 -0.54 6.43 1.17
C CYS A 114 -1.23 7.58 1.91
N LEU A 115 -2.08 7.21 2.86
CA LEU A 115 -2.73 8.12 3.79
C LEU A 115 -1.92 8.14 5.09
N ILE A 116 -1.40 9.30 5.45
CA ILE A 116 -0.57 9.52 6.63
C ILE A 116 -1.35 10.36 7.63
N TRP A 117 -1.53 9.84 8.83
CA TRP A 117 -2.10 10.56 9.95
C TRP A 117 -0.99 11.03 10.91
N PHE A 118 -0.97 12.32 11.22
CA PHE A 118 -0.04 12.90 12.17
C PHE A 118 -0.61 12.74 13.60
N ARG A 119 -0.03 11.80 14.36
CA ARG A 119 -0.33 11.69 15.80
C ARG A 119 0.24 12.88 16.56
N SER A 120 1.44 13.32 16.18
CA SER A 120 2.09 14.53 16.65
C SER A 120 3.08 15.04 15.61
N GLY A 121 3.41 16.32 15.67
CA GLY A 121 4.34 16.99 14.79
C GLY A 121 3.67 17.75 13.67
N ALA A 122 4.45 18.21 12.72
CA ALA A 122 3.98 19.03 11.62
C ALA A 122 4.74 18.70 10.32
N ALA A 123 4.11 19.02 9.19
CA ALA A 123 4.78 18.98 7.90
C ALA A 123 4.33 20.14 6.99
N MET A 124 5.23 20.48 6.07
CA MET A 124 4.93 21.30 4.91
C MET A 124 5.15 20.45 3.67
N MET A 125 4.09 20.28 2.87
CA MET A 125 4.16 19.50 1.63
C MET A 125 3.81 20.40 0.44
N GLU A 126 4.62 20.29 -0.61
CA GLU A 126 4.35 20.84 -1.93
C GLU A 126 4.32 19.69 -2.93
N GLN A 127 3.18 19.46 -3.54
CA GLN A 127 3.01 18.43 -4.56
C GLN A 127 2.65 19.08 -5.88
N GLU A 128 3.23 18.57 -6.98
CA GLU A 128 3.05 19.14 -8.33
C GLU A 128 1.57 19.34 -8.68
N GLY A 129 1.21 20.57 -8.99
CA GLY A 129 -0.16 20.98 -9.35
C GLY A 129 -1.04 21.36 -8.17
N ASP A 130 -0.59 21.20 -6.92
CA ASP A 130 -1.34 21.54 -5.71
C ASP A 130 -0.78 22.80 -5.03
N ALA A 131 -1.60 23.48 -4.24
CA ALA A 131 -1.13 24.54 -3.34
C ALA A 131 -0.33 23.93 -2.18
N PRO A 132 0.67 24.65 -1.63
CA PRO A 132 1.41 24.20 -0.45
C PRO A 132 0.47 23.85 0.70
N LEU A 133 0.65 22.67 1.28
CA LEU A 133 -0.17 22.12 2.34
C LEU A 133 0.58 22.12 3.66
N ARG A 134 0.02 22.83 4.66
CA ARG A 134 0.51 22.80 6.06
C ARG A 134 -0.29 21.79 6.85
N LEU A 135 0.40 20.92 7.55
CA LEU A 135 -0.14 19.85 8.37
C LEU A 135 0.39 19.97 9.79
N ALA A 136 -0.46 19.62 10.76
CA ALA A 136 -0.18 19.63 12.18
C ALA A 136 -0.77 18.40 12.86
N ASP A 137 -0.66 18.35 14.19
CA ASP A 137 -1.24 17.28 15.01
C ASP A 137 -2.70 17.00 14.64
N GLY A 138 -3.01 15.74 14.41
CA GLY A 138 -4.35 15.27 14.06
C GLY A 138 -4.71 15.38 12.59
N ASP A 139 -3.89 16.01 11.75
CA ASP A 139 -4.16 16.13 10.33
C ASP A 139 -3.85 14.84 9.56
N PHE A 140 -4.42 14.77 8.37
CA PHE A 140 -4.15 13.72 7.39
C PHE A 140 -3.45 14.27 6.16
N MET A 141 -2.53 13.52 5.61
CA MET A 141 -1.84 13.79 4.35
C MET A 141 -2.06 12.62 3.40
N LEU A 142 -2.61 12.87 2.21
CA LEU A 142 -2.57 11.88 1.13
C LEU A 142 -1.35 12.15 0.26
N PHE A 143 -0.39 11.23 0.30
CA PHE A 143 0.78 11.28 -0.57
C PHE A 143 0.51 10.48 -1.84
N ASN A 144 0.68 11.12 -2.99
CA ASN A 144 0.56 10.49 -4.31
C ASN A 144 1.95 10.29 -4.92
N PRO A 145 2.48 9.05 -4.99
CA PRO A 145 3.82 8.78 -5.49
C PRO A 145 4.01 9.06 -6.99
N LEU A 146 2.93 9.28 -7.74
CA LEU A 146 2.99 9.62 -9.17
C LEU A 146 3.22 11.11 -9.44
N ARG A 147 3.32 11.92 -8.41
CA ARG A 147 3.51 13.37 -8.52
C ARG A 147 4.84 13.78 -7.88
N ALA A 148 5.51 14.74 -8.51
CA ALA A 148 6.67 15.34 -7.90
C ALA A 148 6.27 16.02 -6.59
N THR A 149 7.03 15.79 -5.53
CA THR A 149 6.68 16.23 -4.18
C THR A 149 7.92 16.69 -3.43
N THR A 150 7.81 17.78 -2.69
CA THR A 150 8.73 18.16 -1.64
C THR A 150 7.99 18.15 -0.32
N VAL A 151 8.58 17.57 0.71
CA VAL A 151 8.00 17.54 2.06
C VAL A 151 9.06 17.82 3.10
N ALA A 152 8.74 18.65 4.07
CA ALA A 152 9.57 18.91 5.24
C ALA A 152 8.78 18.56 6.49
N PHE A 153 9.29 17.62 7.27
CA PHE A 153 8.72 17.18 8.54
C PHE A 153 9.46 17.82 9.72
N SER A 154 8.71 18.24 10.74
CA SER A 154 9.27 18.41 12.09
C SER A 154 9.49 17.05 12.75
N GLN A 155 9.97 17.03 13.99
CA GLN A 155 9.85 15.82 14.81
C GLN A 155 8.39 15.37 14.83
N SER A 156 8.13 14.14 14.43
CA SER A 156 6.75 13.67 14.20
C SER A 156 6.57 12.21 14.60
N ALA A 157 5.35 11.90 15.00
CA ALA A 157 4.86 10.52 15.10
C ALA A 157 3.64 10.37 14.17
N VAL A 158 3.70 9.41 13.26
CA VAL A 158 2.71 9.20 12.21
C VAL A 158 2.24 7.76 12.12
N VAL A 159 1.02 7.59 11.62
CA VAL A 159 0.51 6.30 11.14
C VAL A 159 0.24 6.42 9.66
N GLN A 160 0.89 5.61 8.87
CA GLN A 160 0.72 5.54 7.43
C GLN A 160 0.00 4.25 7.04
N ILE A 161 -0.96 4.34 6.15
CA ILE A 161 -1.59 3.19 5.51
C ILE A 161 -1.56 3.39 4.00
N ASP A 162 -1.08 2.39 3.27
CA ASP A 162 -1.12 2.39 1.82
C ASP A 162 -2.53 2.07 1.34
N LEU A 163 -3.01 2.85 0.39
CA LEU A 163 -4.34 2.70 -0.21
C LEU A 163 -4.19 2.18 -1.63
N PRO A 164 -4.78 1.02 -1.99
CA PRO A 164 -4.66 0.49 -3.33
C PRO A 164 -5.06 1.53 -4.37
N ARG A 165 -4.12 1.94 -5.22
CA ARG A 165 -4.33 2.93 -6.29
C ARG A 165 -5.56 2.62 -7.12
N ARG A 166 -5.76 1.34 -7.42
CA ARG A 166 -6.92 0.88 -8.17
C ARG A 166 -8.22 1.19 -7.45
N ALA A 167 -8.27 0.96 -6.12
CA ALA A 167 -9.45 1.23 -5.33
C ALA A 167 -9.78 2.73 -5.27
N LEU A 168 -8.77 3.61 -5.26
CA LEU A 168 -8.96 5.06 -5.36
C LEU A 168 -9.47 5.48 -6.75
N LEU A 169 -8.90 4.94 -7.82
CA LEU A 169 -9.34 5.24 -9.18
C LEU A 169 -10.76 4.74 -9.47
N GLU A 170 -11.13 3.57 -8.95
CA GLU A 170 -12.49 3.02 -9.11
C GLU A 170 -13.54 3.87 -8.37
N ARG A 171 -13.19 4.51 -7.24
CA ARG A 171 -14.11 5.34 -6.44
C ARG A 171 -14.19 6.79 -6.90
N PHE A 172 -13.05 7.36 -7.28
CA PHE A 172 -12.92 8.80 -7.51
C PHE A 172 -12.60 9.16 -8.96
N GLY A 173 -12.33 8.18 -9.84
CA GLY A 173 -11.86 8.42 -11.20
C GLY A 173 -10.42 8.92 -11.30
N THR A 174 -9.92 9.57 -10.24
CA THR A 174 -8.54 10.09 -10.10
C THR A 174 -8.05 9.86 -8.68
N ILE A 175 -6.75 10.00 -8.44
CA ILE A 175 -6.25 10.08 -7.07
C ILE A 175 -6.65 11.44 -6.49
N PRO A 176 -7.36 11.49 -5.35
CA PRO A 176 -7.81 12.74 -4.76
C PRO A 176 -6.67 13.69 -4.43
N ASP A 177 -6.94 14.96 -4.50
CA ASP A 177 -6.03 16.04 -4.13
C ASP A 177 -5.73 16.04 -2.62
N ALA A 178 -4.47 16.19 -2.25
CA ALA A 178 -4.02 16.11 -0.86
C ALA A 178 -4.65 17.17 0.04
N ALA A 179 -4.80 18.41 -0.46
CA ALA A 179 -5.40 19.51 0.30
C ALA A 179 -6.91 19.29 0.50
N ASN A 180 -7.59 18.73 -0.49
CA ASN A 180 -8.98 18.33 -0.38
C ASN A 180 -9.17 17.24 0.67
N VAL A 181 -8.36 16.20 0.65
CA VAL A 181 -8.41 15.10 1.63
C VAL A 181 -8.17 15.65 3.03
N ALA A 182 -7.11 16.43 3.23
CA ALA A 182 -6.79 17.04 4.54
C ALA A 182 -7.95 17.88 5.07
N ARG A 183 -8.53 18.75 4.23
CA ARG A 183 -9.65 19.62 4.59
C ARG A 183 -10.91 18.84 4.92
N ALA A 184 -11.28 17.87 4.07
CA ALA A 184 -12.49 17.06 4.25
C ALA A 184 -12.43 16.22 5.52
N LEU A 185 -11.30 15.55 5.78
CA LEU A 185 -11.11 14.77 7.01
C LEU A 185 -11.03 15.63 8.26
N ARG A 186 -10.48 16.86 8.17
CA ARG A 186 -10.46 17.81 9.30
C ARG A 186 -11.86 18.30 9.64
N ALA A 187 -12.69 18.59 8.65
CA ALA A 187 -14.02 19.14 8.82
C ALA A 187 -15.07 18.10 9.23
N SER A 188 -14.84 16.82 8.96
CA SER A 188 -15.83 15.77 9.14
C SER A 188 -15.65 14.99 10.45
N PRO A 189 -16.75 14.67 11.17
CA PRO A 189 -16.74 13.72 12.28
C PRO A 189 -16.18 12.33 11.87
N MET A 190 -16.29 11.95 10.61
CA MET A 190 -15.73 10.70 10.09
C MET A 190 -14.19 10.68 10.15
N GLY A 191 -13.55 11.84 10.02
CA GLY A 191 -12.11 11.96 10.22
C GLY A 191 -11.70 11.69 11.67
N LEU A 192 -12.55 12.04 12.65
CA LEU A 192 -12.33 11.68 14.04
C LEU A 192 -12.43 10.18 14.28
N MET A 193 -13.39 9.50 13.63
CA MET A 193 -13.48 8.03 13.67
C MET A 193 -12.24 7.35 13.13
N LEU A 194 -11.72 7.83 11.98
CA LEU A 194 -10.51 7.28 11.39
C LEU A 194 -9.29 7.47 12.31
N ARG A 195 -9.14 8.65 12.91
CA ARG A 195 -8.11 8.92 13.92
C ARG A 195 -8.19 7.98 15.11
N ALA A 196 -9.39 7.78 15.66
CA ALA A 196 -9.61 6.88 16.79
C ALA A 196 -9.23 5.42 16.44
N GLN A 197 -9.58 4.95 15.26
CA GLN A 197 -9.22 3.62 14.78
C GLN A 197 -7.70 3.46 14.64
N LEU A 198 -7.02 4.43 14.01
CA LEU A 198 -5.58 4.39 13.82
C LEU A 198 -4.83 4.51 15.15
N ASP A 199 -5.31 5.34 16.08
CA ASP A 199 -4.73 5.47 17.42
C ASP A 199 -4.88 4.17 18.23
N ALA A 200 -6.06 3.56 18.24
CA ALA A 200 -6.29 2.28 18.89
C ALA A 200 -5.37 1.19 18.31
N LEU A 201 -5.33 1.08 16.98
CA LEU A 201 -4.48 0.08 16.31
C LEU A 201 -3.00 0.30 16.62
N SER A 202 -2.53 1.55 16.66
CA SER A 202 -1.14 1.87 16.96
C SER A 202 -0.68 1.43 18.34
N ARG A 203 -1.60 1.25 19.29
CA ARG A 203 -1.30 0.81 20.66
C ARG A 203 -1.25 -0.70 20.81
N ILE A 204 -2.06 -1.43 20.03
CA ILE A 204 -2.24 -2.87 20.21
C ILE A 204 -1.59 -3.71 19.12
N LEU A 205 -1.07 -3.08 18.05
CA LEU A 205 -0.60 -3.80 16.85
C LEU A 205 0.44 -4.88 17.15
N ALA A 206 1.36 -4.62 18.08
CA ALA A 206 2.40 -5.57 18.47
C ALA A 206 1.87 -6.73 19.32
N GLU A 207 0.71 -6.57 19.96
CA GLU A 207 0.11 -7.59 20.83
C GLU A 207 -0.82 -8.53 20.04
N LEU A 208 -1.19 -8.15 18.81
CA LEU A 208 -2.07 -8.95 17.97
C LEU A 208 -1.35 -10.17 17.39
N SER A 209 -2.04 -11.30 17.35
CA SER A 209 -1.60 -12.47 16.59
C SER A 209 -1.53 -12.15 15.08
N PRO A 210 -0.72 -12.88 14.29
CA PRO A 210 -0.60 -12.65 12.84
C PRO A 210 -1.94 -12.66 12.10
N ARG A 211 -2.90 -13.47 12.55
CA ARG A 211 -4.25 -13.52 11.98
C ARG A 211 -5.05 -12.25 12.28
N GLU A 212 -4.94 -11.75 13.50
CA GLU A 212 -5.59 -10.50 13.93
C GLU A 212 -4.93 -9.29 13.26
N GLN A 213 -3.60 -9.27 13.13
CA GLN A 213 -2.87 -8.23 12.40
C GLN A 213 -3.36 -8.13 10.95
N MET A 214 -3.52 -9.25 10.26
CA MET A 214 -4.03 -9.29 8.89
C MET A 214 -5.48 -8.79 8.79
N ALA A 215 -6.33 -9.18 9.76
CA ALA A 215 -7.71 -8.71 9.83
C ALA A 215 -7.78 -7.20 10.11
N ALA A 216 -6.95 -6.71 11.05
CA ALA A 216 -6.88 -5.30 11.41
C ALA A 216 -6.38 -4.43 10.24
N LEU A 217 -5.35 -4.87 9.52
CA LEU A 217 -4.81 -4.20 8.34
C LEU A 217 -5.91 -4.02 7.28
N GLY A 218 -6.55 -5.12 6.89
CA GLY A 218 -7.60 -5.07 5.89
C GLY A 218 -8.86 -4.30 6.32
N ALA A 219 -9.21 -4.33 7.61
CA ALA A 219 -10.33 -3.53 8.13
C ALA A 219 -10.02 -2.04 8.12
N THR A 220 -8.78 -1.66 8.47
CA THR A 220 -8.34 -0.26 8.49
C THR A 220 -8.27 0.33 7.09
N GLU A 221 -7.76 -0.41 6.10
CA GLU A 221 -7.78 0.00 4.68
C GLU A 221 -9.21 0.24 4.20
N ALA A 222 -10.11 -0.72 4.44
CA ALA A 222 -11.51 -0.60 4.03
C ALA A 222 -12.21 0.60 4.69
N LEU A 223 -11.96 0.83 5.98
CA LEU A 223 -12.50 1.97 6.71
C LEU A 223 -11.97 3.29 6.13
N ALA A 224 -10.66 3.41 5.88
CA ALA A 224 -10.06 4.60 5.30
C ALA A 224 -10.67 4.93 3.94
N LEU A 225 -10.80 3.95 3.05
CA LEU A 225 -11.41 4.14 1.73
C LEU A 225 -12.88 4.55 1.82
N THR A 226 -13.65 3.94 2.73
CA THR A 226 -15.08 4.27 2.93
C THR A 226 -15.25 5.69 3.49
N ILE A 227 -14.40 6.07 4.44
CA ILE A 227 -14.45 7.43 5.01
C ILE A 227 -14.06 8.47 3.96
N LEU A 228 -12.99 8.22 3.19
CA LEU A 228 -12.58 9.13 2.11
C LEU A 228 -13.72 9.33 1.10
N GLU A 229 -14.38 8.25 0.69
CA GLU A 229 -15.54 8.34 -0.22
C GLU A 229 -16.65 9.20 0.37
N ALA A 230 -17.02 8.97 1.63
CA ALA A 230 -18.08 9.73 2.30
C ALA A 230 -17.75 11.22 2.44
N VAL A 231 -16.53 11.57 2.88
CA VAL A 231 -16.16 12.96 3.14
C VAL A 231 -15.90 13.77 1.87
N LEU A 232 -15.36 13.13 0.82
CA LEU A 232 -15.08 13.83 -0.43
C LEU A 232 -16.34 14.01 -1.29
N SER A 233 -17.28 13.06 -1.26
CA SER A 233 -18.59 13.22 -1.91
C SER A 233 -19.39 14.35 -1.28
N SER A 234 -19.37 14.47 0.04
CA SER A 234 -20.06 15.57 0.75
C SER A 234 -19.45 16.94 0.48
N ALA A 235 -18.13 17.01 0.23
CA ALA A 235 -17.44 18.27 -0.07
C ALA A 235 -17.74 18.82 -1.48
N SER A 236 -18.23 17.96 -2.38
CA SER A 236 -18.61 18.34 -3.75
C SER A 236 -20.01 18.93 -3.85
N ASP A 237 -20.81 18.87 -2.77
CA ASP A 237 -22.17 19.44 -2.70
C ASP A 237 -22.29 20.45 -1.54
N PRO A 238 -22.02 21.76 -1.79
CA PRO A 238 -22.07 22.80 -0.76
C PRO A 238 -23.51 23.18 -0.33
N ALA A 239 -24.53 22.63 -0.94
CA ALA A 239 -25.91 22.88 -0.61
C ALA A 239 -26.61 21.58 -0.23
N GLY A 240 -26.45 21.15 1.01
CA GLY A 240 -27.03 19.92 1.57
C GLY A 240 -28.55 19.75 1.38
N VAL A 241 -29.00 19.70 0.15
CA VAL A 241 -30.31 19.23 -0.24
C VAL A 241 -30.11 17.78 -0.69
N TRP A 242 -30.59 16.86 0.13
CA TRP A 242 -30.80 15.48 -0.27
C TRP A 242 -31.84 15.45 -1.38
N ASP A 243 -31.40 15.69 -2.60
CA ASP A 243 -32.20 15.38 -3.76
C ASP A 243 -32.02 13.87 -4.02
N GLY A 244 -33.12 13.13 -4.08
CA GLY A 244 -33.18 11.66 -4.06
C GLY A 244 -32.52 10.91 -5.23
N GLY A 245 -31.37 11.37 -5.69
CA GLY A 245 -30.48 10.66 -6.60
C GLY A 245 -29.76 9.55 -5.83
N GLU A 246 -29.87 8.31 -6.30
CA GLU A 246 -29.32 7.09 -5.71
C GLU A 246 -27.82 7.23 -5.42
N SER A 247 -27.48 7.70 -4.21
CA SER A 247 -26.14 7.52 -3.67
C SER A 247 -25.85 6.02 -3.61
N PRO A 248 -24.66 5.55 -4.04
CA PRO A 248 -24.34 4.12 -3.99
C PRO A 248 -24.60 3.60 -2.58
N ASP A 249 -25.52 2.64 -2.43
CA ASP A 249 -25.89 2.05 -1.15
C ASP A 249 -24.62 1.61 -0.41
N PRO A 250 -24.29 2.15 0.78
CA PRO A 250 -23.07 1.78 1.53
C PRO A 250 -22.97 0.27 1.77
N ARG A 251 -24.12 -0.42 1.86
CA ARG A 251 -24.18 -1.88 1.98
C ARG A 251 -23.72 -2.56 0.69
N ARG A 252 -24.03 -1.99 -0.47
CA ARG A 252 -23.57 -2.52 -1.77
C ARG A 252 -22.08 -2.26 -1.99
N LEU A 253 -21.56 -1.15 -1.50
CA LEU A 253 -20.11 -0.87 -1.51
C LEU A 253 -19.35 -1.87 -0.62
N ALA A 254 -19.81 -2.07 0.61
CA ALA A 254 -19.22 -3.04 1.53
C ALA A 254 -19.28 -4.47 0.96
N LEU A 255 -20.41 -4.83 0.32
CA LEU A 255 -20.57 -6.13 -0.35
C LEU A 255 -19.60 -6.28 -1.54
N PHE A 256 -19.43 -5.24 -2.36
CA PHE A 256 -18.49 -5.26 -3.48
C PHE A 256 -17.06 -5.46 -2.98
N THR A 257 -16.63 -4.73 -1.96
CA THR A 257 -15.31 -4.87 -1.33
C THR A 257 -15.11 -6.27 -0.74
N ALA A 258 -16.11 -6.80 -0.03
CA ALA A 258 -16.06 -8.17 0.48
C ALA A 258 -15.95 -9.22 -0.63
N ALA A 259 -16.69 -9.01 -1.74
CA ALA A 259 -16.64 -9.89 -2.89
C ALA A 259 -15.27 -9.84 -3.59
N GLN A 260 -14.67 -8.65 -3.73
CA GLN A 260 -13.31 -8.51 -4.27
C GLN A 260 -12.31 -9.32 -3.43
N ARG A 261 -12.33 -9.16 -2.10
CA ARG A 261 -11.43 -9.91 -1.19
C ARG A 261 -11.65 -11.43 -1.29
N TYR A 262 -12.89 -11.85 -1.40
CA TYR A 262 -13.20 -13.27 -1.59
C TYR A 262 -12.65 -13.78 -2.92
N ILE A 263 -12.84 -13.02 -4.01
CA ILE A 263 -12.31 -13.34 -5.34
C ILE A 263 -10.79 -13.46 -5.29
N ASP A 264 -10.09 -12.50 -4.71
CA ASP A 264 -8.63 -12.47 -4.66
C ASP A 264 -8.05 -13.67 -3.90
N ARG A 265 -8.66 -14.04 -2.77
CA ARG A 265 -8.26 -15.23 -1.99
C ARG A 265 -8.50 -16.55 -2.72
N HIS A 266 -9.53 -16.62 -3.54
CA HIS A 266 -9.96 -17.87 -4.20
C HIS A 266 -9.70 -17.85 -5.70
N LEU A 267 -8.90 -16.91 -6.20
CA LEU A 267 -8.72 -16.63 -7.62
C LEU A 267 -8.25 -17.86 -8.43
N ALA A 268 -7.41 -18.71 -7.82
CA ALA A 268 -6.91 -19.93 -8.42
C ALA A 268 -7.95 -21.07 -8.45
N HIS A 269 -9.03 -20.94 -7.69
CA HIS A 269 -10.00 -22.04 -7.57
C HIS A 269 -10.87 -22.17 -8.84
N PRO A 270 -10.99 -23.39 -9.44
CA PRO A 270 -11.73 -23.57 -10.68
C PRO A 270 -13.20 -23.17 -10.59
N SER A 271 -13.85 -23.47 -9.46
CA SER A 271 -15.27 -23.21 -9.23
C SER A 271 -15.58 -21.80 -8.73
N LEU A 272 -14.62 -20.87 -8.77
CA LEU A 272 -14.90 -19.49 -8.39
C LEU A 272 -15.84 -18.84 -9.41
N ASP A 273 -17.06 -18.59 -8.96
CA ASP A 273 -18.14 -17.97 -9.72
C ASP A 273 -19.07 -17.13 -8.81
N ALA A 274 -20.09 -16.52 -9.40
CA ALA A 274 -21.05 -15.72 -8.65
C ALA A 274 -21.82 -16.54 -7.58
N ALA A 275 -22.01 -17.84 -7.79
CA ALA A 275 -22.75 -18.69 -6.85
C ALA A 275 -21.91 -18.95 -5.59
N THR A 276 -20.63 -19.29 -5.76
CA THR A 276 -19.69 -19.49 -4.63
C THR A 276 -19.50 -18.21 -3.84
N ILE A 277 -19.43 -17.05 -4.50
CA ILE A 277 -19.33 -15.73 -3.84
C ILE A 277 -20.57 -15.43 -3.02
N THR A 278 -21.78 -15.61 -3.60
CA THR A 278 -23.03 -15.34 -2.88
C THR A 278 -23.21 -16.23 -1.66
N GLN A 279 -22.84 -17.51 -1.78
CA GLN A 279 -22.90 -18.46 -0.67
C GLN A 279 -21.93 -18.04 0.46
N ALA A 280 -20.70 -17.66 0.10
CA ALA A 280 -19.69 -17.28 1.08
C ALA A 280 -20.02 -15.97 1.81
N LEU A 281 -20.65 -15.01 1.11
CA LEU A 281 -20.96 -13.69 1.66
C LEU A 281 -22.38 -13.58 2.22
N GLY A 282 -23.19 -14.65 2.16
CA GLY A 282 -24.56 -14.67 2.69
C GLY A 282 -25.49 -13.68 1.99
N CYS A 283 -25.31 -13.42 0.69
CA CYS A 283 -26.11 -12.46 -0.06
C CYS A 283 -26.83 -13.09 -1.26
N SER A 284 -27.87 -12.39 -1.76
CA SER A 284 -28.56 -12.85 -2.97
C SER A 284 -27.73 -12.55 -4.23
N ARG A 285 -27.94 -13.35 -5.30
CA ARG A 285 -27.32 -13.10 -6.60
C ARG A 285 -27.63 -11.69 -7.12
N SER A 286 -28.90 -11.27 -7.01
CA SER A 286 -29.31 -9.93 -7.48
C SER A 286 -28.59 -8.82 -6.72
N THR A 287 -28.36 -8.95 -5.43
CA THR A 287 -27.63 -7.98 -4.62
C THR A 287 -26.17 -7.92 -5.03
N LEU A 288 -25.52 -9.08 -5.24
CA LEU A 288 -24.15 -9.16 -5.71
C LEU A 288 -23.99 -8.56 -7.12
N TYR A 289 -24.88 -8.90 -8.07
CA TYR A 289 -24.83 -8.36 -9.43
C TYR A 289 -25.04 -6.85 -9.45
N ARG A 290 -25.94 -6.30 -8.63
CA ARG A 290 -26.14 -4.85 -8.50
C ARG A 290 -24.88 -4.17 -7.96
N ALA A 291 -24.22 -4.73 -6.94
CA ALA A 291 -22.99 -4.16 -6.38
C ALA A 291 -21.87 -4.06 -7.42
N PHE A 292 -21.81 -4.98 -8.39
CA PHE A 292 -20.87 -4.92 -9.52
C PHE A 292 -21.37 -4.00 -10.66
N ALA A 293 -22.68 -4.02 -10.95
CA ALA A 293 -23.29 -3.20 -12.02
C ALA A 293 -23.21 -1.71 -11.71
N ASP A 294 -23.34 -1.29 -10.44
CA ASP A 294 -23.17 0.08 -9.99
C ASP A 294 -21.79 0.66 -10.38
N ARG A 295 -20.85 -0.21 -10.77
CA ARG A 295 -19.48 0.13 -11.21
C ARG A 295 -19.21 -0.22 -12.68
N GLY A 296 -20.25 -0.51 -13.43
CA GLY A 296 -20.12 -0.91 -14.83
C GLY A 296 -19.39 -2.24 -15.04
N LEU A 297 -19.31 -3.10 -14.01
CA LEU A 297 -18.55 -4.34 -14.03
C LEU A 297 -19.48 -5.56 -14.06
N GLY A 298 -19.10 -6.59 -14.84
CA GLY A 298 -19.69 -7.91 -14.77
C GLY A 298 -18.82 -8.84 -13.93
N ILE A 299 -19.40 -9.60 -13.00
CA ILE A 299 -18.66 -10.46 -12.05
C ILE A 299 -17.70 -11.42 -12.76
N SER A 300 -18.19 -12.15 -13.78
CA SER A 300 -17.35 -13.09 -14.54
C SER A 300 -16.25 -12.38 -15.32
N GLY A 301 -16.52 -11.17 -15.83
CA GLY A 301 -15.53 -10.32 -16.48
C GLY A 301 -14.46 -9.88 -15.49
N TYR A 302 -14.88 -9.48 -14.29
CA TYR A 302 -13.99 -9.09 -13.20
C TYR A 302 -13.06 -10.24 -12.78
N ILE A 303 -13.60 -11.44 -12.48
CA ILE A 303 -12.80 -12.62 -12.12
C ILE A 303 -11.77 -12.92 -13.22
N ARG A 304 -12.19 -12.90 -14.48
CA ARG A 304 -11.30 -13.15 -15.64
C ARG A 304 -10.20 -12.12 -15.73
N GLU A 305 -10.50 -10.83 -15.55
CA GLU A 305 -9.48 -9.76 -15.55
C GLU A 305 -8.47 -9.96 -14.44
N GLN A 306 -8.90 -10.26 -13.19
CA GLN A 306 -7.98 -10.53 -12.08
C GLN A 306 -7.06 -11.72 -12.37
N ARG A 307 -7.61 -12.79 -12.92
CA ARG A 307 -6.83 -13.97 -13.31
C ARG A 307 -5.77 -13.62 -14.36
N LEU A 308 -6.12 -12.82 -15.37
CA LEU A 308 -5.19 -12.39 -16.42
C LEU A 308 -4.10 -11.46 -15.87
N GLN A 309 -4.42 -10.55 -14.96
CA GLN A 309 -3.44 -9.66 -14.32
C GLN A 309 -2.45 -10.46 -13.46
N ARG A 310 -2.96 -11.37 -12.62
CA ARG A 310 -2.10 -12.26 -11.82
C ARG A 310 -1.22 -13.14 -12.69
N PHE A 311 -1.76 -13.67 -13.78
CA PHE A 311 -1.00 -14.48 -14.73
C PHE A 311 0.10 -13.66 -15.41
N ARG A 312 -0.17 -12.42 -15.82
CA ARG A 312 0.83 -11.48 -16.35
C ARG A 312 1.97 -11.26 -15.37
N ALA A 313 1.65 -10.99 -14.09
CA ALA A 313 2.64 -10.81 -13.04
C ALA A 313 3.50 -12.05 -12.81
N LEU A 314 2.91 -13.25 -12.84
CA LEU A 314 3.66 -14.51 -12.74
C LEU A 314 4.57 -14.74 -13.94
N LEU A 315 4.13 -14.43 -15.16
CA LEU A 315 4.97 -14.54 -16.36
C LEU A 315 6.22 -13.68 -16.32
N GLN A 316 6.15 -12.52 -15.66
CA GLN A 316 7.30 -11.60 -15.50
C GLN A 316 8.34 -12.12 -14.51
N ARG A 317 7.91 -12.86 -13.47
CA ARG A 317 8.74 -13.25 -12.33
C ARG A 317 9.15 -14.72 -12.35
N ALA A 318 8.41 -15.56 -13.06
CA ALA A 318 8.64 -17.00 -13.04
C ALA A 318 9.90 -17.39 -13.81
N HIS A 319 10.61 -18.40 -13.28
CA HIS A 319 11.76 -18.98 -13.96
C HIS A 319 11.35 -19.50 -15.36
N PRO A 320 12.15 -19.29 -16.41
CA PRO A 320 11.82 -19.69 -17.80
C PRO A 320 11.47 -21.16 -17.97
N ALA A 321 12.01 -22.05 -17.13
CA ALA A 321 11.75 -23.48 -17.18
C ALA A 321 10.33 -23.87 -16.74
N ILE A 322 9.58 -23.00 -16.06
CA ILE A 322 8.21 -23.31 -15.62
C ILE A 322 7.28 -23.20 -16.83
N PRO A 323 6.51 -24.25 -17.16
CA PRO A 323 5.57 -24.21 -18.27
C PRO A 323 4.53 -23.09 -18.12
N ILE A 324 4.19 -22.44 -19.22
CA ILE A 324 3.17 -21.37 -19.24
C ILE A 324 1.81 -21.89 -18.74
N ALA A 325 1.48 -23.14 -19.09
CA ALA A 325 0.25 -23.80 -18.65
C ALA A 325 0.17 -23.93 -17.12
N ASP A 326 1.28 -24.24 -16.45
CA ASP A 326 1.34 -24.35 -14.99
C ASP A 326 1.14 -23.01 -14.32
N LEU A 327 1.73 -21.95 -14.87
CA LEU A 327 1.51 -20.58 -14.38
C LEU A 327 0.06 -20.14 -14.55
N ALA A 328 -0.56 -20.50 -15.67
CA ALA A 328 -1.96 -20.21 -15.94
C ALA A 328 -2.89 -20.97 -14.97
N ALA A 329 -2.61 -22.26 -14.73
CA ALA A 329 -3.37 -23.07 -13.77
C ALA A 329 -3.32 -22.49 -12.34
N ARG A 330 -2.18 -21.95 -11.90
CA ARG A 330 -2.03 -21.25 -10.61
C ARG A 330 -2.88 -19.99 -10.52
N CYS A 331 -3.36 -19.48 -11.62
CA CYS A 331 -4.27 -18.32 -11.69
C CYS A 331 -5.72 -18.72 -11.97
N GLY A 332 -6.05 -20.00 -12.02
CA GLY A 332 -7.39 -20.47 -12.35
C GLY A 332 -7.74 -20.40 -13.85
N LEU A 333 -6.73 -20.32 -14.73
CA LEU A 333 -6.88 -20.27 -16.19
C LEU A 333 -6.53 -21.64 -16.78
N TYR A 334 -7.51 -22.52 -16.89
CA TYR A 334 -7.31 -23.92 -17.31
C TYR A 334 -7.53 -24.15 -18.79
N ASP A 335 -8.19 -23.24 -19.51
CA ASP A 335 -8.47 -23.34 -20.94
C ASP A 335 -7.33 -22.72 -21.77
N ALA A 336 -6.32 -23.52 -22.08
CA ALA A 336 -5.12 -23.08 -22.78
C ALA A 336 -5.36 -22.46 -24.17
N PRO A 337 -6.24 -23.01 -25.06
CA PRO A 337 -6.56 -22.38 -26.34
C PRO A 337 -7.18 -20.99 -26.20
N ASN A 338 -8.07 -20.83 -25.26
CA ASN A 338 -8.76 -19.56 -24.97
C ASN A 338 -7.84 -18.56 -24.27
N LEU A 339 -6.91 -19.03 -23.43
CA LEU A 339 -5.95 -18.22 -22.71
C LEU A 339 -5.12 -17.32 -23.62
N SER A 340 -4.48 -17.89 -24.65
CA SER A 340 -3.65 -17.12 -25.58
C SER A 340 -4.45 -16.04 -26.31
N ARG A 341 -5.69 -16.32 -26.69
CA ARG A 341 -6.59 -15.36 -27.31
C ARG A 341 -6.99 -14.24 -26.34
N LEU A 342 -7.38 -14.60 -25.13
CA LEU A 342 -7.77 -13.64 -24.08
C LEU A 342 -6.59 -12.76 -23.67
N PHE A 343 -5.42 -13.32 -23.49
CA PHE A 343 -4.22 -12.59 -23.11
C PHE A 343 -3.79 -11.62 -24.21
N ARG A 344 -3.79 -12.08 -25.49
CA ARG A 344 -3.48 -11.21 -26.63
C ARG A 344 -4.50 -10.09 -26.79
N ALA A 345 -5.78 -10.39 -26.65
CA ALA A 345 -6.84 -9.37 -26.71
C ALA A 345 -6.69 -8.30 -25.62
N ARG A 346 -6.17 -8.70 -24.44
CA ARG A 346 -6.03 -7.79 -23.30
C ARG A 346 -4.71 -7.03 -23.26
N PHE A 347 -3.60 -7.65 -23.68
CA PHE A 347 -2.23 -7.10 -23.54
C PHE A 347 -1.50 -6.90 -24.88
N GLY A 348 -2.16 -7.14 -26.01
CA GLY A 348 -1.61 -6.92 -27.35
C GLY A 348 -0.66 -8.00 -27.86
N MET A 349 -0.23 -8.95 -27.02
CA MET A 349 0.72 -10.02 -27.37
C MET A 349 0.37 -11.34 -26.68
N SER A 350 0.93 -12.46 -27.18
CA SER A 350 0.74 -13.76 -26.55
C SER A 350 1.52 -13.91 -25.24
N PRO A 351 1.14 -14.83 -24.33
CA PRO A 351 1.91 -15.13 -23.13
C PRO A 351 3.37 -15.48 -23.38
N SER A 352 3.65 -16.21 -24.49
CA SER A 352 5.01 -16.59 -24.86
C SER A 352 5.85 -15.40 -25.30
N GLU A 353 5.30 -14.52 -26.14
CA GLU A 353 5.93 -13.27 -26.56
C GLU A 353 6.20 -12.35 -25.35
N PHE A 354 5.24 -12.24 -24.43
CA PHE A 354 5.37 -11.43 -23.23
C PHE A 354 6.49 -11.93 -22.32
N ARG A 355 6.59 -13.25 -22.10
CA ARG A 355 7.65 -13.87 -21.31
C ARG A 355 9.02 -13.72 -21.95
N ALA A 356 9.14 -13.90 -23.26
CA ALA A 356 10.38 -13.71 -24.00
C ALA A 356 10.89 -12.27 -23.94
N GLY A 357 10.01 -11.29 -24.08
CA GLY A 357 10.34 -9.87 -23.92
C GLY A 357 10.75 -9.48 -22.51
N GLY A 358 10.25 -10.17 -21.48
CA GLY A 358 10.68 -10.02 -20.08
C GLY A 358 12.08 -10.59 -19.83
N ALA A 359 12.37 -11.77 -20.38
CA ALA A 359 13.68 -12.43 -20.29
C ALA A 359 14.79 -11.59 -20.94
N LEU A 360 14.53 -10.97 -22.09
CA LEU A 360 15.48 -10.07 -22.75
C LEU A 360 15.81 -8.82 -21.93
N ARG A 361 14.82 -8.24 -21.24
CA ARG A 361 15.03 -7.09 -20.34
C ARG A 361 15.86 -7.47 -19.11
N ASN A 362 15.63 -8.64 -18.52
CA ASN A 362 16.40 -9.14 -17.38
C ASN A 362 17.85 -9.50 -17.79
N ALA A 363 18.06 -10.11 -18.95
CA ALA A 363 19.39 -10.42 -19.47
C ALA A 363 20.21 -9.15 -19.77
N ALA A 364 19.60 -8.11 -20.33
CA ALA A 364 20.25 -6.82 -20.57
C ALA A 364 20.68 -6.11 -19.27
N GLN A 365 19.94 -6.28 -18.19
CA GLN A 365 20.31 -5.73 -16.88
C GLN A 365 21.42 -6.53 -16.19
N THR A 366 21.54 -7.83 -16.45
CA THR A 366 22.61 -8.69 -15.88
C THR A 366 23.96 -8.42 -16.55
N HIS A 367 23.99 -8.01 -17.80
CA HIS A 367 25.24 -7.69 -18.54
C HIS A 367 25.81 -6.29 -18.25
N LEU A 368 25.10 -5.47 -17.47
CA LEU A 368 25.54 -4.12 -17.07
C LEU A 368 26.24 -4.09 -15.69
N LYS A 369 26.59 -5.24 -15.09
CA LYS A 369 27.49 -5.24 -13.93
C LYS A 369 28.93 -5.07 -14.43
N PRO A 370 29.66 -4.00 -14.05
CA PRO A 370 31.05 -3.85 -14.40
C PRO A 370 31.87 -4.95 -13.70
N SER A 371 32.66 -5.67 -14.49
CA SER A 371 33.70 -6.55 -13.99
C SER A 371 34.69 -5.73 -13.14
N GLN A 372 34.70 -5.97 -11.83
CA GLN A 372 35.78 -5.48 -10.98
C GLN A 372 37.05 -6.21 -11.38
N GLY A 373 37.97 -5.45 -11.98
CA GLY A 373 39.28 -5.92 -12.38
C GLY A 373 40.09 -6.40 -11.19
N GLU A 374 40.61 -7.60 -11.31
CA GLU A 374 41.71 -8.09 -10.49
C GLU A 374 42.92 -7.15 -10.66
N THR A 375 43.28 -6.42 -9.62
CA THR A 375 44.61 -5.78 -9.53
C THR A 375 45.51 -6.80 -8.87
N LYS A 376 46.35 -7.48 -9.68
CA LYS A 376 47.52 -8.19 -9.22
C LYS A 376 48.51 -7.17 -8.66
N ALA A 377 48.92 -7.40 -7.44
CA ALA A 377 50.12 -6.78 -6.83
C ALA A 377 51.38 -7.42 -7.42
N GLU A 378 52.31 -6.62 -7.85
CA GLU A 378 53.76 -6.80 -7.77
C GLU A 378 54.36 -5.65 -6.97
#